data_9b23f6c127d06909591baa13a40dde24
#
_entry.id   9b23f6c127d06909591baa13a40dde24
#
_cell.length_a   1.000
_cell.length_b   1.000
_cell.length_c   1.000
_cell.angle_alpha   90.00
_cell.angle_beta   90.00
_cell.angle_gamma   90.00
#
_symmetry.space_group_name_H-M   'P 1'
#
loop_
_entity.id
_entity.type
_entity.pdbx_description
1 polymer ?
#
loop_
_entity_poly.entity_id
_entity_poly.type
_entity_poly.pdbx_seq_one_letter_code
_entity_poly.pdbx_strand_id
1 'polypeptide(L)'
;MAQMSKWISNLRLTRLMAAQIARTAGAVAAGVDGLPVILKCDETGAMLINVASGGSIPITPASVAFTSSNSSVGAASAQIVAASATRKFLMIQNTHASQYLYLSLNNPATTLDIILAPGGASLSFGNLGPTNAVYAIGGGAATTFAILSA
;
A
#
# COMPACT_ATOMS: atom_id res chain seq x y z
N MET A 1 -60.80 15.70 -16.02
CA MET A 1 -59.86 14.56 -15.85
C MET A 1 -58.42 14.85 -16.27
N ALA A 2 -58.12 15.62 -17.27
CA ALA A 2 -56.77 15.92 -17.75
C ALA A 2 -55.87 16.72 -16.75
N GLN A 3 -56.45 17.59 -15.90
CA GLN A 3 -55.66 18.33 -14.90
C GLN A 3 -55.19 17.49 -13.72
N MET A 4 -55.96 16.49 -13.34
CA MET A 4 -55.62 15.61 -12.22
C MET A 4 -54.45 14.65 -12.54
N SER A 5 -54.33 14.19 -13.79
CA SER A 5 -53.26 13.35 -14.27
C SER A 5 -51.90 14.12 -14.31
N LYS A 6 -51.93 15.40 -14.68
CA LYS A 6 -50.75 16.27 -14.66
C LYS A 6 -50.25 16.52 -13.24
N TRP A 7 -51.13 16.64 -12.27
CA TRP A 7 -50.78 16.86 -10.87
C TRP A 7 -50.10 15.63 -10.25
N ILE A 8 -50.62 14.45 -10.55
CA ILE A 8 -50.06 13.18 -10.06
C ILE A 8 -48.67 12.89 -10.67
N SER A 9 -48.47 13.25 -11.96
CA SER A 9 -47.16 13.06 -12.61
C SER A 9 -46.11 14.02 -12.02
N ASN A 10 -46.46 15.25 -11.73
CA ASN A 10 -45.55 16.21 -11.09
C ASN A 10 -45.21 15.82 -9.66
N LEU A 11 -46.16 15.23 -8.90
CA LEU A 11 -45.90 14.74 -7.53
C LEU A 11 -44.99 13.55 -7.54
N ARG A 12 -45.07 12.66 -8.54
CA ARG A 12 -44.16 11.53 -8.70
C ARG A 12 -42.76 11.99 -9.09
N LEU A 13 -42.62 12.96 -9.98
CA LEU A 13 -41.34 13.52 -10.38
C LEU A 13 -40.63 14.20 -9.21
N THR A 14 -41.35 15.03 -8.42
CA THR A 14 -40.75 15.67 -7.23
C THR A 14 -40.34 14.66 -6.15
N ARG A 15 -41.08 13.57 -5.95
CA ARG A 15 -40.70 12.51 -5.03
C ARG A 15 -39.48 11.70 -5.52
N LEU A 16 -39.40 11.44 -6.83
CA LEU A 16 -38.22 10.81 -7.41
C LEU A 16 -36.96 11.68 -7.29
N MET A 17 -37.10 12.99 -7.57
CA MET A 17 -35.99 13.94 -7.41
C MET A 17 -35.57 14.10 -5.93
N ALA A 18 -36.51 14.14 -5.00
CA ALA A 18 -36.21 14.19 -3.57
C ALA A 18 -35.55 12.90 -3.08
N ALA A 19 -35.98 11.74 -3.58
CA ALA A 19 -35.33 10.45 -3.26
C ALA A 19 -33.94 10.33 -3.87
N GLN A 20 -33.71 10.93 -5.03
CA GLN A 20 -32.40 10.95 -5.69
C GLN A 20 -31.45 11.93 -5.00
N ILE A 21 -31.93 13.07 -4.54
CA ILE A 21 -31.18 14.01 -3.71
C ILE A 21 -30.83 13.38 -2.35
N ALA A 22 -31.73 12.63 -1.74
CA ALA A 22 -31.46 11.94 -0.49
C ALA A 22 -30.46 10.79 -0.64
N ARG A 23 -30.36 10.16 -1.83
CA ARG A 23 -29.33 9.13 -2.13
C ARG A 23 -27.97 9.74 -2.48
N THR A 24 -27.94 10.97 -2.98
CA THR A 24 -26.70 11.72 -3.25
C THR A 24 -26.21 12.49 -2.02
N ALA A 25 -27.03 12.66 -1.00
CA ALA A 25 -26.57 13.13 0.31
C ALA A 25 -25.92 11.97 1.06
N GLY A 26 -24.79 11.47 0.52
CA GLY A 26 -23.88 10.63 1.26
C GLY A 26 -23.48 11.35 2.55
N ALA A 27 -23.22 10.57 3.60
CA ALA A 27 -22.87 11.07 4.90
C ALA A 27 -21.88 12.24 4.79
N VAL A 28 -22.29 13.41 5.26
CA VAL A 28 -21.42 14.57 5.39
C VAL A 28 -20.46 14.24 6.53
N ALA A 29 -19.28 13.74 6.19
CA ALA A 29 -18.20 13.69 7.15
C ALA A 29 -17.77 15.13 7.40
N ALA A 30 -17.83 15.61 8.64
CA ALA A 30 -17.23 16.87 9.01
C ALA A 30 -15.74 16.78 8.76
N GLY A 31 -15.20 17.57 7.84
CA GLY A 31 -13.77 17.75 7.67
C GLY A 31 -13.18 18.32 8.96
N VAL A 32 -11.87 18.19 9.13
CA VAL A 32 -11.12 18.68 10.31
C VAL A 32 -11.35 20.18 10.55
N ASP A 33 -11.78 20.90 9.53
CA ASP A 33 -12.04 22.36 9.55
C ASP A 33 -13.54 22.71 9.65
N GLY A 34 -14.42 21.72 9.92
CA GLY A 34 -15.87 21.97 10.01
C GLY A 34 -16.57 22.24 8.66
N LEU A 35 -15.86 22.17 7.54
CA LEU A 35 -16.44 22.34 6.22
C LEU A 35 -17.06 21.01 5.73
N PRO A 36 -18.28 21.04 5.15
CA PRO A 36 -18.91 19.82 4.66
C PRO A 36 -18.17 19.27 3.44
N VAL A 37 -17.69 18.04 3.55
CA VAL A 37 -17.19 17.27 2.40
C VAL A 37 -18.35 16.51 1.78
N ILE A 38 -18.75 16.89 0.58
CA ILE A 38 -19.79 16.18 -0.16
C ILE A 38 -19.13 15.06 -0.97
N LEU A 39 -19.35 13.82 -0.56
CA LEU A 39 -18.96 12.66 -1.33
C LEU A 39 -20.04 12.38 -2.38
N LYS A 40 -19.70 12.52 -3.65
CA LYS A 40 -20.57 12.15 -4.78
C LYS A 40 -19.96 10.96 -5.50
N CYS A 41 -20.81 10.00 -5.87
CA CYS A 41 -20.43 8.99 -6.85
C CYS A 41 -20.97 9.45 -8.22
N ASP A 42 -20.18 9.29 -9.27
CA ASP A 42 -20.67 9.47 -10.64
C ASP A 42 -21.53 8.27 -11.08
N GLU A 43 -22.04 8.34 -12.30
CA GLU A 43 -22.88 7.30 -12.87
C GLU A 43 -22.15 5.94 -13.04
N THR A 44 -20.82 5.93 -12.97
CA THR A 44 -19.98 4.74 -13.07
C THR A 44 -19.61 4.16 -11.70
N GLY A 45 -20.02 4.82 -10.60
CA GLY A 45 -19.71 4.43 -9.22
C GLY A 45 -18.36 4.95 -8.74
N ALA A 46 -17.68 5.80 -9.52
CA ALA A 46 -16.46 6.44 -9.07
C ALA A 46 -16.77 7.53 -8.03
N MET A 47 -16.04 7.51 -6.92
CA MET A 47 -16.20 8.48 -5.84
C MET A 47 -15.56 9.82 -6.23
N LEU A 48 -16.40 10.85 -6.41
CA LEU A 48 -15.95 12.22 -6.65
C LEU A 48 -15.85 12.95 -5.31
N ILE A 49 -14.65 13.33 -4.92
CA ILE A 49 -14.43 14.20 -3.76
C ILE A 49 -14.44 15.63 -4.26
N ASN A 50 -15.56 16.34 -4.02
CA ASN A 50 -15.66 17.75 -4.33
C ASN A 50 -15.33 18.54 -3.06
N VAL A 51 -14.19 19.20 -3.05
CA VAL A 51 -13.82 20.13 -1.99
C VAL A 51 -14.45 21.49 -2.34
N ALA A 52 -15.29 22.03 -1.45
CA ALA A 52 -15.84 23.37 -1.61
C ALA A 52 -14.71 24.37 -1.89
N SER A 53 -14.95 25.32 -2.77
CA SER A 53 -13.94 26.27 -3.24
C SER A 53 -13.22 26.95 -2.07
N GLY A 54 -11.92 26.75 -1.98
CA GLY A 54 -11.06 27.25 -0.91
C GLY A 54 -10.56 26.22 0.10
N GLY A 55 -11.12 25.00 0.11
CA GLY A 55 -10.61 23.90 0.89
C GLY A 55 -9.52 23.13 0.12
N SER A 56 -8.36 22.90 0.70
CA SER A 56 -7.40 21.90 0.22
C SER A 56 -7.56 20.63 1.03
N ILE A 57 -7.59 19.49 0.36
CA ILE A 57 -7.35 18.23 1.08
C ILE A 57 -5.84 18.17 1.26
N PRO A 58 -5.32 18.31 2.49
CA PRO A 58 -3.89 18.12 2.71
C PRO A 58 -3.57 16.64 2.47
N ILE A 59 -3.16 16.31 1.25
CA ILE A 59 -2.53 15.02 0.98
C ILE A 59 -1.12 15.16 1.53
N THR A 60 -0.95 14.86 2.80
CA THR A 60 0.38 14.72 3.38
C THR A 60 0.90 13.37 2.87
N PRO A 61 1.87 13.35 1.96
CA PRO A 61 2.53 12.10 1.62
C PRO A 61 3.10 11.54 2.92
N ALA A 62 2.70 10.32 3.27
CA ALA A 62 3.28 9.66 4.43
C ALA A 62 4.79 9.55 4.19
N SER A 63 5.57 10.32 4.94
CA SER A 63 7.01 10.18 4.94
C SER A 63 7.34 8.83 5.56
N VAL A 64 8.07 8.00 4.82
CA VAL A 64 8.51 6.69 5.30
C VAL A 64 9.96 6.83 5.73
N ALA A 65 10.24 6.55 6.99
CA ALA A 65 11.60 6.51 7.49
C ALA A 65 12.27 5.21 7.03
N PHE A 66 13.41 5.32 6.35
CA PHE A 66 14.21 4.18 5.95
C PHE A 66 15.25 3.84 7.03
N THR A 67 15.36 2.54 7.33
CA THR A 67 16.39 2.00 8.20
C THR A 67 17.33 1.14 7.37
N SER A 68 18.64 1.36 7.53
CA SER A 68 19.67 0.54 6.89
C SER A 68 20.42 -0.26 7.94
N SER A 69 20.78 -1.50 7.60
CA SER A 69 21.62 -2.36 8.43
C SER A 69 22.53 -3.22 7.56
N ASN A 70 23.70 -3.53 8.07
CA ASN A 70 24.64 -4.46 7.45
C ASN A 70 24.85 -5.65 8.38
N SER A 71 24.95 -6.85 7.81
CA SER A 71 25.17 -8.07 8.57
C SER A 71 25.85 -9.14 7.70
N SER A 72 25.99 -10.32 8.23
CA SER A 72 26.49 -11.47 7.50
C SER A 72 25.71 -12.73 7.86
N VAL A 73 25.69 -13.69 6.96
CA VAL A 73 25.10 -15.02 7.15
C VAL A 73 26.06 -16.10 6.70
N GLY A 74 26.06 -17.20 7.43
CA GLY A 74 26.87 -18.39 7.12
C GLY A 74 26.18 -19.36 6.17
N ALA A 75 26.74 -20.57 6.04
CA ALA A 75 26.19 -21.64 5.20
C ALA A 75 24.94 -22.32 5.80
N ALA A 76 24.51 -21.95 6.99
CA ALA A 76 23.24 -22.40 7.58
C ALA A 76 22.16 -21.35 7.38
N SER A 77 20.93 -21.81 7.14
CA SER A 77 19.77 -20.89 7.02
C SER A 77 19.56 -20.10 8.30
N ALA A 78 19.50 -18.79 8.18
CA ALA A 78 19.22 -17.88 9.28
C ALA A 78 18.17 -16.82 8.87
N GLN A 79 17.37 -16.38 9.83
CA GLN A 79 16.48 -15.26 9.64
C GLN A 79 17.28 -13.97 9.61
N ILE A 80 17.18 -13.22 8.51
CA ILE A 80 17.88 -11.95 8.33
C ILE A 80 16.94 -10.74 8.45
N VAL A 81 15.64 -10.94 8.22
CA VAL A 81 14.62 -9.90 8.39
C VAL A 81 13.44 -10.51 9.15
N ALA A 82 13.03 -9.89 10.25
CA ALA A 82 11.84 -10.31 11.00
C ALA A 82 10.55 -10.04 10.21
N ALA A 83 9.50 -10.82 10.47
CA ALA A 83 8.17 -10.51 9.93
C ALA A 83 7.67 -9.14 10.42
N SER A 84 6.99 -8.38 9.56
CA SER A 84 6.41 -7.08 9.91
C SER A 84 5.18 -6.79 9.06
N ALA A 85 4.02 -6.67 9.71
CA ALA A 85 2.76 -6.35 9.03
C ALA A 85 2.74 -4.90 8.49
N THR A 86 3.61 -4.03 8.97
CA THR A 86 3.66 -2.61 8.60
C THR A 86 4.75 -2.27 7.60
N ARG A 87 5.57 -3.25 7.20
CA ARG A 87 6.67 -3.00 6.24
C ARG A 87 6.12 -2.55 4.90
N LYS A 88 6.61 -1.40 4.43
CA LYS A 88 6.25 -0.80 3.14
C LYS A 88 7.29 -1.05 2.06
N PHE A 89 8.54 -1.18 2.46
CA PHE A 89 9.66 -1.34 1.56
C PHE A 89 10.69 -2.32 2.11
N LEU A 90 11.30 -3.09 1.24
CA LEU A 90 12.43 -3.95 1.56
C LEU A 90 13.36 -4.05 0.35
N MET A 91 14.63 -3.78 0.57
CA MET A 91 15.70 -4.08 -0.37
C MET A 91 16.81 -4.83 0.36
N ILE A 92 17.33 -5.86 -0.26
CA ILE A 92 18.45 -6.65 0.26
C ILE A 92 19.52 -6.68 -0.83
N GLN A 93 20.74 -6.37 -0.46
CA GLN A 93 21.89 -6.35 -1.36
C GLN A 93 22.97 -7.29 -0.86
N ASN A 94 23.48 -8.15 -1.74
CA ASN A 94 24.67 -8.93 -1.47
C ASN A 94 25.90 -8.03 -1.61
N THR A 95 26.56 -7.72 -0.52
CA THR A 95 27.77 -6.89 -0.50
C THR A 95 29.07 -7.69 -0.49
N HIS A 96 28.99 -9.03 -0.46
CA HIS A 96 30.16 -9.87 -0.48
C HIS A 96 30.81 -9.90 -1.88
N ALA A 97 32.14 -9.86 -1.93
CA ALA A 97 32.86 -9.72 -3.19
C ALA A 97 32.82 -10.97 -4.08
N SER A 98 32.67 -12.16 -3.50
CA SER A 98 32.81 -13.43 -4.23
C SER A 98 31.81 -14.52 -3.84
N GLN A 99 31.00 -14.34 -2.80
CA GLN A 99 30.04 -15.36 -2.35
C GLN A 99 28.63 -15.00 -2.74
N TYR A 100 27.84 -16.00 -3.13
CA TYR A 100 26.42 -15.86 -3.42
C TYR A 100 25.62 -15.75 -2.12
N LEU A 101 24.52 -15.01 -2.17
CA LEU A 101 23.51 -14.95 -1.11
C LEU A 101 22.21 -15.52 -1.66
N TYR A 102 21.62 -16.46 -0.95
CA TYR A 102 20.36 -17.09 -1.31
C TYR A 102 19.28 -16.64 -0.32
N LEU A 103 18.16 -16.15 -0.84
CA LEU A 103 17.07 -15.56 -0.06
C LEU A 103 15.80 -16.37 -0.20
N SER A 104 15.08 -16.58 0.90
CA SER A 104 13.79 -17.23 0.93
C SER A 104 12.79 -16.49 1.81
N LEU A 105 11.51 -16.50 1.44
CA LEU A 105 10.40 -16.08 2.29
C LEU A 105 9.88 -17.22 3.17
N ASN A 106 10.46 -18.41 3.03
CA ASN A 106 10.15 -19.61 3.80
C ASN A 106 11.35 -20.03 4.64
N ASN A 107 11.08 -20.72 5.74
CA ASN A 107 12.11 -21.32 6.59
C ASN A 107 12.15 -22.85 6.37
N PRO A 108 13.29 -23.44 6.11
CA PRO A 108 14.61 -22.84 5.91
C PRO A 108 14.81 -22.28 4.50
N ALA A 109 15.74 -21.31 4.33
CA ALA A 109 16.27 -20.96 3.04
C ALA A 109 17.17 -22.08 2.50
N THR A 110 17.20 -22.24 1.18
CA THR A 110 17.99 -23.23 0.46
C THR A 110 18.79 -22.57 -0.66
N THR A 111 19.77 -23.29 -1.21
CA THR A 111 20.56 -22.81 -2.36
C THR A 111 19.79 -22.83 -3.68
N LEU A 112 18.53 -23.27 -3.68
CA LEU A 112 17.63 -23.28 -4.83
C LEU A 112 16.66 -22.08 -4.82
N ASP A 113 16.70 -21.26 -3.77
CA ASP A 113 15.87 -20.08 -3.63
C ASP A 113 16.40 -18.88 -4.45
N ILE A 114 15.94 -17.66 -4.14
CA ILE A 114 16.33 -16.44 -4.88
C ILE A 114 17.83 -16.20 -4.72
N ILE A 115 18.55 -16.14 -5.83
CA ILE A 115 20.01 -16.01 -5.84
C ILE A 115 20.42 -14.55 -6.07
N LEU A 116 21.21 -14.00 -5.17
CA LEU A 116 21.92 -12.74 -5.35
C LEU A 116 23.41 -13.01 -5.61
N ALA A 117 23.85 -12.63 -6.80
CA ALA A 117 25.26 -12.75 -7.18
C ALA A 117 26.14 -11.84 -6.29
N PRO A 118 27.44 -12.18 -6.12
CA PRO A 118 28.38 -11.32 -5.41
C PRO A 118 28.60 -9.98 -6.11
N GLY A 119 29.17 -9.03 -5.39
CA GLY A 119 29.56 -7.75 -5.96
C GLY A 119 28.43 -6.74 -6.11
N GLY A 120 27.39 -6.79 -5.27
CA GLY A 120 26.37 -5.74 -5.20
C GLY A 120 25.02 -6.07 -5.82
N ALA A 121 24.77 -7.33 -6.24
CA ALA A 121 23.44 -7.72 -6.70
C ALA A 121 22.40 -7.48 -5.59
N SER A 122 21.22 -6.97 -5.97
CA SER A 122 20.18 -6.60 -5.02
C SER A 122 18.80 -7.10 -5.46
N LEU A 123 17.94 -7.33 -4.49
CA LEU A 123 16.53 -7.60 -4.64
C LEU A 123 15.75 -6.49 -3.95
N SER A 124 14.83 -5.86 -4.67
CA SER A 124 13.94 -4.83 -4.13
C SER A 124 12.49 -5.24 -4.33
N PHE A 125 11.69 -5.15 -3.27
CA PHE A 125 10.26 -5.41 -3.31
C PHE A 125 9.43 -4.14 -3.53
N GLY A 126 10.08 -2.98 -3.67
CA GLY A 126 9.39 -1.70 -3.90
C GLY A 126 8.36 -1.38 -2.82
N ASN A 127 7.22 -0.81 -3.24
CA ASN A 127 6.14 -0.38 -2.33
C ASN A 127 5.28 -1.55 -1.79
N LEU A 128 5.59 -2.79 -2.15
CA LEU A 128 4.91 -4.01 -1.71
C LEU A 128 5.88 -4.90 -0.94
N GLY A 129 6.53 -4.34 0.09
CA GLY A 129 7.43 -5.10 0.95
C GLY A 129 6.75 -6.35 1.51
N PRO A 130 7.39 -7.54 1.45
CA PRO A 130 6.83 -8.75 2.04
C PRO A 130 6.65 -8.57 3.54
N THR A 131 5.49 -8.94 4.06
CA THR A 131 5.21 -8.93 5.49
C THR A 131 5.86 -10.10 6.22
N ASN A 132 6.24 -11.13 5.47
CA ASN A 132 6.89 -12.33 5.99
C ASN A 132 8.30 -12.05 6.52
N ALA A 133 8.81 -12.96 7.36
CA ALA A 133 10.24 -13.02 7.65
C ALA A 133 11.00 -13.39 6.37
N VAL A 134 12.25 -12.91 6.26
CA VAL A 134 13.17 -13.32 5.20
C VAL A 134 14.31 -14.12 5.82
N TYR A 135 14.58 -15.26 5.21
CA TYR A 135 15.67 -16.16 5.58
C TYR A 135 16.75 -16.12 4.51
N ALA A 136 17.97 -16.39 4.89
CA ALA A 136 19.09 -16.44 3.95
C ALA A 136 20.08 -17.56 4.28
N ILE A 137 20.79 -17.97 3.25
CA ILE A 137 22.00 -18.79 3.33
C ILE A 137 23.10 -18.07 2.55
N GLY A 138 24.30 -18.00 3.11
CA GLY A 138 25.50 -17.57 2.43
C GLY A 138 26.18 -18.71 1.68
N GLY A 139 26.81 -18.39 0.57
CA GLY A 139 27.67 -19.33 -0.16
C GLY A 139 28.98 -19.69 0.58
N GLY A 140 29.19 -19.13 1.77
CA GLY A 140 30.35 -19.37 2.62
C GLY A 140 30.13 -18.95 4.06
N ALA A 141 31.19 -18.95 4.86
CA ALA A 141 31.11 -18.79 6.32
C ALA A 141 30.62 -17.41 6.79
N ALA A 142 30.74 -16.37 5.98
CA ALA A 142 30.40 -15.01 6.38
C ALA A 142 30.02 -14.16 5.15
N THR A 143 28.95 -14.54 4.42
CA THR A 143 28.46 -13.77 3.29
C THR A 143 27.82 -12.48 3.77
N THR A 144 28.43 -11.34 3.45
CA THR A 144 27.97 -10.02 3.89
C THR A 144 26.83 -9.50 3.02
N PHE A 145 25.90 -8.79 3.65
CA PHE A 145 24.76 -8.18 2.97
C PHE A 145 24.33 -6.88 3.66
N ALA A 146 23.63 -6.05 2.91
CA ALA A 146 22.98 -4.84 3.39
C ALA A 146 21.46 -4.97 3.24
N ILE A 147 20.71 -4.41 4.18
CA ILE A 147 19.24 -4.33 4.17
C ILE A 147 18.84 -2.87 4.26
N LEU A 148 17.88 -2.47 3.43
CA LEU A 148 17.16 -1.21 3.54
C LEU A 148 15.67 -1.53 3.67
N SER A 149 15.03 -1.04 4.74
CA SER A 149 13.61 -1.31 5.01
C SER A 149 12.88 -0.08 5.53
N ALA A 150 11.56 -0.05 5.30
CA ALA A 150 10.67 0.98 5.79
C ALA A 150 9.25 0.45 6.05
#